data_125e793878dde7175d828b880c03f7cf
#
_entry.id   125e793878dde7175d828b880c03f7cf
#
_cell.length_a   1.000
_cell.length_b   1.000
_cell.length_c   1.000
_cell.angle_alpha   90.00
_cell.angle_beta   90.00
_cell.angle_gamma   90.00
#
_symmetry.space_group_name_H-M   'P 1'
#
loop_
_entity.id
_entity.type
_entity.pdbx_description
1 polymer ?
#
loop_
_entity_poly.entity_id
_entity_poly.type
_entity_poly.pdbx_seq_one_letter_code
_entity_poly.pdbx_strand_id
1 'polypeptide(L)'
;MPLRLLLLLVLACFPLATDGALDDEKQALIQELFPKATDIRDRLPDYPVYPVYQLQELIGYAYESRDISPLQGFAGKPVSMLIGLDSRGRFTGIRILNHHEPVFLHGLGEEPLFEFIDQYEGRSLTEQIIIDTSGSRSGKSPDGNVVHFDGVSKATVSVLIINDTVLSSALKVARKKLAGFTQEAPTRAKTDLYQPLSWAQLIERGYIGHWRISSAAIEQKLGSPLVDYPEASQPDPGEPFAELFFGYINA
;
A
#
# COMPACT_ATOMS: atom_id res chain seq x y z
N MET A 1 -59.32 -9.24 50.56
CA MET A 1 -57.82 -9.06 50.64
C MET A 1 -57.25 -9.28 49.30
N PRO A 2 -56.72 -8.27 48.55
CA PRO A 2 -56.10 -8.48 47.24
C PRO A 2 -54.62 -8.74 47.41
N LEU A 3 -54.20 -9.81 46.82
CA LEU A 3 -52.79 -10.28 46.68
C LEU A 3 -52.04 -9.35 45.73
N ARG A 4 -51.10 -8.56 46.22
CA ARG A 4 -50.19 -7.72 45.41
C ARG A 4 -49.10 -8.59 44.78
N LEU A 5 -49.21 -8.79 43.47
CA LEU A 5 -48.17 -9.42 42.65
C LEU A 5 -47.02 -8.41 42.44
N LEU A 6 -45.91 -8.61 43.12
CA LEU A 6 -44.70 -7.82 42.97
C LEU A 6 -43.93 -8.33 41.71
N LEU A 7 -44.06 -7.60 40.60
CA LEU A 7 -43.35 -7.88 39.37
C LEU A 7 -41.90 -7.33 39.50
N LEU A 8 -40.93 -8.21 39.79
CA LEU A 8 -39.51 -7.87 39.81
C LEU A 8 -39.03 -7.80 38.35
N LEU A 9 -38.88 -6.60 37.85
CA LEU A 9 -38.27 -6.31 36.55
C LEU A 9 -36.74 -6.46 36.69
N VAL A 10 -36.22 -7.65 36.38
CA VAL A 10 -34.77 -7.85 36.26
C VAL A 10 -34.34 -7.19 34.95
N LEU A 11 -33.84 -5.96 35.07
CA LEU A 11 -33.17 -5.26 33.96
C LEU A 11 -31.82 -5.97 33.72
N ALA A 12 -31.79 -6.94 32.83
CA ALA A 12 -30.56 -7.55 32.37
C ALA A 12 -29.76 -6.46 31.61
N CYS A 13 -28.80 -5.87 32.31
CA CYS A 13 -27.81 -4.98 31.69
C CYS A 13 -26.89 -5.86 30.81
N PHE A 14 -27.30 -6.15 29.56
CA PHE A 14 -26.37 -6.66 28.58
C PHE A 14 -25.41 -5.52 28.23
N PRO A 15 -24.08 -5.71 28.40
CA PRO A 15 -23.15 -4.76 27.87
C PRO A 15 -23.37 -4.75 26.34
N LEU A 16 -23.83 -3.64 25.80
CA LEU A 16 -23.74 -3.35 24.37
C LEU A 16 -22.24 -3.33 24.06
N ALA A 17 -21.75 -4.41 23.44
CA ALA A 17 -20.43 -4.40 22.85
C ALA A 17 -20.41 -3.26 21.82
N THR A 18 -19.80 -2.15 22.17
CA THR A 18 -19.56 -1.05 21.25
C THR A 18 -18.51 -1.55 20.26
N ASP A 19 -18.94 -1.79 19.04
CA ASP A 19 -18.08 -2.14 17.93
C ASP A 19 -17.01 -1.05 17.79
N GLY A 20 -15.77 -1.35 18.19
CA GLY A 20 -14.65 -0.40 18.13
C GLY A 20 -14.08 0.07 19.48
N ALA A 21 -14.58 -0.41 20.63
CA ALA A 21 -13.91 -0.18 21.90
C ALA A 21 -12.55 -0.89 21.93
N LEU A 22 -11.56 -0.24 22.56
CA LEU A 22 -10.23 -0.82 22.77
C LEU A 22 -10.37 -1.90 23.87
N ASP A 23 -10.24 -3.16 23.48
CA ASP A 23 -10.16 -4.28 24.43
C ASP A 23 -8.70 -4.53 24.87
N ASP A 24 -8.54 -5.30 25.95
CA ASP A 24 -7.22 -5.57 26.54
C ASP A 24 -6.27 -6.29 25.56
N GLU A 25 -6.80 -7.17 24.72
CA GLU A 25 -6.00 -7.91 23.71
C GLU A 25 -5.47 -6.95 22.63
N LYS A 26 -6.33 -6.12 22.08
CA LYS A 26 -5.95 -5.12 21.09
C LYS A 26 -5.00 -4.07 21.67
N GLN A 27 -5.23 -3.65 22.92
CA GLN A 27 -4.33 -2.75 23.62
C GLN A 27 -2.93 -3.34 23.75
N ALA A 28 -2.81 -4.64 24.10
CA ALA A 28 -1.53 -5.33 24.19
C ALA A 28 -0.82 -5.36 22.82
N LEU A 29 -1.53 -5.69 21.75
CA LEU A 29 -0.98 -5.68 20.40
C LEU A 29 -0.50 -4.28 19.95
N ILE A 30 -1.27 -3.23 20.27
CA ILE A 30 -0.85 -1.86 19.97
C ILE A 30 0.38 -1.48 20.79
N GLN A 31 0.46 -1.93 22.06
CA GLN A 31 1.63 -1.70 22.90
C GLN A 31 2.90 -2.36 22.34
N GLU A 32 2.78 -3.54 21.71
CA GLU A 32 3.91 -4.17 20.99
C GLU A 32 4.37 -3.33 19.80
N LEU A 33 3.42 -2.79 19.02
CA LEU A 33 3.75 -1.92 17.88
C LEU A 33 4.37 -0.58 18.30
N PHE A 34 4.05 -0.12 19.51
CA PHE A 34 4.55 1.14 20.08
C PHE A 34 5.11 0.93 21.48
N PRO A 35 6.32 0.36 21.62
CA PRO A 35 6.89 0.03 22.93
C PRO A 35 7.06 1.23 23.89
N LYS A 36 7.11 2.45 23.32
CA LYS A 36 7.24 3.70 24.09
C LYS A 36 5.90 4.35 24.43
N ALA A 37 4.76 3.74 24.03
CA ALA A 37 3.45 4.27 24.34
C ALA A 37 3.19 4.28 25.85
N THR A 38 2.67 5.40 26.36
CA THR A 38 2.22 5.54 27.75
C THR A 38 0.70 5.65 27.84
N ASP A 39 0.02 5.96 26.73
CA ASP A 39 -1.42 6.08 26.65
C ASP A 39 -1.89 5.68 25.24
N ILE A 40 -2.85 4.79 25.15
CA ILE A 40 -3.48 4.34 23.92
C ILE A 40 -4.97 4.67 24.06
N ARG A 41 -5.48 5.53 23.20
CA ARG A 41 -6.87 6.00 23.29
C ARG A 41 -7.79 5.19 22.41
N ASP A 42 -9.06 5.23 22.77
CA ASP A 42 -10.14 4.63 21.99
C ASP A 42 -10.12 5.12 20.54
N ARG A 43 -10.69 4.30 19.69
CA ARG A 43 -10.90 4.58 18.28
C ARG A 43 -11.59 5.91 18.06
N LEU A 44 -11.04 6.74 17.19
CA LEU A 44 -11.63 8.03 16.88
C LEU A 44 -13.00 7.86 16.19
N PRO A 45 -14.00 8.68 16.56
CA PRO A 45 -15.35 8.56 15.98
C PRO A 45 -15.41 9.02 14.51
N ASP A 46 -14.52 9.94 14.11
CA ASP A 46 -14.48 10.51 12.76
C ASP A 46 -13.64 9.68 11.78
N TYR A 47 -12.74 8.84 12.29
CA TYR A 47 -11.87 8.01 11.46
C TYR A 47 -11.36 6.81 12.27
N PRO A 48 -11.41 5.57 11.73
CA PRO A 48 -11.21 4.36 12.51
C PRO A 48 -9.73 4.06 12.83
N VAL A 49 -9.11 4.93 13.62
CA VAL A 49 -7.73 4.81 14.11
C VAL A 49 -7.65 5.01 15.61
N TYR A 50 -6.70 4.37 16.26
CA TYR A 50 -6.37 4.47 17.67
C TYR A 50 -5.19 5.43 17.86
N PRO A 51 -5.35 6.62 18.44
CA PRO A 51 -4.24 7.52 18.72
C PRO A 51 -3.34 6.96 19.82
N VAL A 52 -2.04 7.00 19.58
CA VAL A 52 -1.02 6.49 20.51
C VAL A 52 -0.14 7.63 20.99
N TYR A 53 -0.01 7.75 22.30
CA TYR A 53 0.73 8.83 22.95
C TYR A 53 1.92 8.32 23.76
N GLN A 54 2.97 9.11 23.77
CA GLN A 54 4.04 9.01 24.77
C GLN A 54 3.95 10.26 25.65
N LEU A 55 3.61 10.08 26.93
CA LEU A 55 3.22 11.15 27.84
C LEU A 55 2.02 11.93 27.25
N GLN A 56 2.21 13.16 26.78
CA GLN A 56 1.16 13.96 26.15
C GLN A 56 1.40 14.20 24.65
N GLU A 57 2.48 13.66 24.11
CA GLU A 57 2.84 13.79 22.70
C GLU A 57 2.23 12.65 21.90
N LEU A 58 1.56 12.99 20.80
CA LEU A 58 1.07 12.01 19.84
C LEU A 58 2.24 11.43 19.05
N ILE A 59 2.53 10.15 19.24
CA ILE A 59 3.64 9.47 18.56
C ILE A 59 3.21 8.70 17.32
N GLY A 60 1.91 8.45 17.14
CA GLY A 60 1.40 7.77 15.96
C GLY A 60 -0.04 7.29 16.09
N TYR A 61 -0.42 6.43 15.17
CA TYR A 61 -1.74 5.81 15.11
C TYR A 61 -1.61 4.31 14.85
N ALA A 62 -2.44 3.52 15.53
CA ALA A 62 -2.71 2.14 15.16
C ALA A 62 -4.08 2.04 14.48
N TYR A 63 -4.26 1.09 13.56
CA TYR A 63 -5.54 0.89 12.88
C TYR A 63 -5.63 -0.51 12.27
N GLU A 64 -6.86 -0.97 12.05
CA GLU A 64 -7.11 -2.21 11.33
C GLU A 64 -7.24 -1.95 9.83
N SER A 65 -6.49 -2.70 9.03
CA SER A 65 -6.46 -2.53 7.57
C SER A 65 -7.84 -2.71 6.93
N ARG A 66 -8.65 -3.65 7.45
CA ARG A 66 -10.00 -3.94 6.94
C ARG A 66 -10.97 -2.77 7.05
N ASP A 67 -10.76 -1.87 8.03
CA ASP A 67 -11.64 -0.72 8.26
C ASP A 67 -11.29 0.48 7.37
N ILE A 68 -10.06 0.48 6.82
CA ILE A 68 -9.51 1.56 5.99
C ILE A 68 -9.50 1.19 4.51
N SER A 69 -9.04 -0.02 4.19
CA SER A 69 -8.85 -0.50 2.81
C SER A 69 -9.03 -2.01 2.72
N PRO A 70 -10.29 -2.53 2.73
CA PRO A 70 -10.59 -3.95 2.77
C PRO A 70 -10.41 -4.61 1.39
N LEU A 71 -9.17 -4.68 0.89
CA LEU A 71 -8.89 -5.41 -0.35
C LEU A 71 -9.09 -6.89 -0.14
N GLN A 72 -9.73 -7.54 -1.12
CA GLN A 72 -9.97 -8.98 -1.06
C GLN A 72 -8.68 -9.74 -1.34
N GLY A 73 -8.32 -10.67 -0.44
CA GLY A 73 -7.24 -11.63 -0.63
C GLY A 73 -7.55 -12.67 -1.69
N PHE A 74 -6.63 -13.60 -1.92
CA PHE A 74 -6.78 -14.66 -2.91
C PHE A 74 -8.02 -15.53 -2.64
N ALA A 75 -8.38 -15.75 -1.37
CA ALA A 75 -9.58 -16.49 -0.97
C ALA A 75 -10.88 -15.68 -1.05
N GLY A 76 -10.87 -14.46 -1.58
CA GLY A 76 -12.04 -13.58 -1.67
C GLY A 76 -12.46 -12.96 -0.33
N LYS A 77 -11.60 -13.04 0.69
CA LYS A 77 -11.79 -12.40 2.00
C LYS A 77 -10.61 -11.48 2.31
N PRO A 78 -10.83 -10.33 2.98
CA PRO A 78 -9.73 -9.45 3.35
C PRO A 78 -8.75 -10.13 4.33
N VAL A 79 -7.45 -9.82 4.17
CA VAL A 79 -6.46 -10.05 5.22
C VAL A 79 -6.56 -8.92 6.21
N SER A 80 -6.95 -9.22 7.45
CA SER A 80 -7.08 -8.24 8.52
C SER A 80 -5.76 -8.11 9.26
N MET A 81 -5.23 -6.89 9.28
CA MET A 81 -3.94 -6.56 9.91
C MET A 81 -4.13 -5.36 10.84
N LEU A 82 -3.48 -5.41 12.01
CA LEU A 82 -3.25 -4.24 12.85
C LEU A 82 -1.95 -3.59 12.42
N ILE A 83 -2.00 -2.34 12.02
CA ILE A 83 -0.86 -1.61 11.47
C ILE A 83 -0.57 -0.41 12.35
N GLY A 84 0.69 -0.27 12.76
CA GLY A 84 1.19 0.90 13.46
C GLY A 84 1.91 1.85 12.50
N LEU A 85 1.59 3.14 12.60
CA LEU A 85 2.20 4.20 11.80
C LEU A 85 2.58 5.36 12.71
N ASP A 86 3.85 5.75 12.72
CA ASP A 86 4.31 6.87 13.52
C ASP A 86 3.87 8.22 12.93
N SER A 87 4.08 9.31 13.70
CA SER A 87 3.72 10.68 13.29
C SER A 87 4.49 11.18 12.05
N ARG A 88 5.54 10.47 11.61
CA ARG A 88 6.36 10.78 10.43
C ARG A 88 6.03 9.90 9.22
N GLY A 89 5.03 9.01 9.34
CA GLY A 89 4.65 8.08 8.28
C GLY A 89 5.61 6.89 8.13
N ARG A 90 6.24 6.45 9.23
CA ARG A 90 7.00 5.20 9.27
C ARG A 90 6.18 4.11 9.92
N PHE A 91 6.24 2.92 9.36
CA PHE A 91 5.64 1.75 9.98
C PHE A 91 6.38 1.40 11.28
N THR A 92 5.66 1.31 12.38
CA THR A 92 6.20 0.82 13.66
C THR A 92 6.11 -0.69 13.78
N GLY A 93 5.31 -1.31 12.92
CA GLY A 93 5.14 -2.75 12.79
C GLY A 93 3.75 -3.10 12.29
N ILE A 94 3.55 -4.37 12.00
CA ILE A 94 2.27 -4.95 11.55
C ILE A 94 2.02 -6.25 12.32
N ARG A 95 0.75 -6.53 12.65
CA ARG A 95 0.31 -7.83 13.19
C ARG A 95 -0.85 -8.37 12.37
N ILE A 96 -0.78 -9.62 11.97
CA ILE A 96 -1.91 -10.30 11.33
C ILE A 96 -2.95 -10.59 12.41
N LEU A 97 -4.18 -10.11 12.20
CA LEU A 97 -5.31 -10.41 13.08
C LEU A 97 -6.09 -11.62 12.57
N ASN A 98 -6.29 -11.70 11.25
CA ASN A 98 -7.00 -12.79 10.61
C ASN A 98 -6.72 -12.83 9.10
N HIS A 99 -6.61 -14.02 8.54
CA HIS A 99 -6.53 -14.22 7.10
C HIS A 99 -7.18 -15.54 6.68
N HIS A 100 -7.43 -15.70 5.39
CA HIS A 100 -8.00 -16.90 4.80
C HIS A 100 -7.18 -17.36 3.58
N GLU A 101 -5.91 -16.98 3.53
CA GLU A 101 -5.01 -17.28 2.42
C GLU A 101 -4.64 -18.78 2.42
N PRO A 102 -5.12 -19.58 1.44
CA PRO A 102 -4.94 -21.04 1.47
C PRO A 102 -3.47 -21.47 1.43
N VAL A 103 -2.63 -20.68 0.76
CA VAL A 103 -1.20 -20.95 0.62
C VAL A 103 -0.49 -20.98 1.99
N PHE A 104 -0.92 -20.15 2.92
CA PHE A 104 -0.37 -20.11 4.27
C PHE A 104 -1.07 -21.10 5.22
N LEU A 105 -2.39 -21.26 5.11
CA LEU A 105 -3.15 -22.15 6.00
C LEU A 105 -2.92 -23.64 5.69
N HIS A 106 -2.74 -24.00 4.41
CA HIS A 106 -2.71 -25.41 3.97
C HIS A 106 -1.46 -25.76 3.14
N GLY A 107 -0.52 -24.84 2.97
CA GLY A 107 0.65 -25.02 2.13
C GLY A 107 1.96 -24.75 2.85
N LEU A 108 2.38 -23.49 2.89
CA LEU A 108 3.70 -23.09 3.40
C LEU A 108 3.76 -22.94 4.92
N GLY A 109 2.61 -22.84 5.61
CA GLY A 109 2.52 -22.34 6.98
C GLY A 109 2.52 -20.83 7.05
N GLU A 110 2.31 -20.28 8.24
CA GLU A 110 2.16 -18.83 8.45
C GLU A 110 3.50 -18.09 8.64
N GLU A 111 4.56 -18.81 8.99
CA GLU A 111 5.89 -18.21 9.25
C GLU A 111 6.38 -17.33 8.08
N PRO A 112 6.34 -17.77 6.80
CA PRO A 112 6.76 -16.90 5.69
C PRO A 112 5.89 -15.65 5.52
N LEU A 113 4.64 -15.67 5.97
CA LEU A 113 3.78 -14.49 5.99
C LEU A 113 4.25 -13.49 7.05
N PHE A 114 4.59 -13.98 8.25
CA PHE A 114 5.10 -13.13 9.33
C PHE A 114 6.46 -12.51 8.96
N GLU A 115 7.38 -13.31 8.41
CA GLU A 115 8.64 -12.80 7.88
C GLU A 115 8.45 -11.74 6.80
N PHE A 116 7.45 -11.90 5.93
CA PHE A 116 7.14 -10.92 4.88
C PHE A 116 6.66 -9.59 5.48
N ILE A 117 5.73 -9.61 6.45
CA ILE A 117 5.20 -8.38 7.04
C ILE A 117 6.19 -7.68 7.96
N ASP A 118 7.14 -8.40 8.57
CA ASP A 118 8.16 -7.80 9.43
C ASP A 118 9.12 -6.89 8.65
N GLN A 119 9.24 -7.07 7.32
CA GLN A 119 10.06 -6.19 6.47
C GLN A 119 9.57 -4.73 6.44
N TYR A 120 8.30 -4.47 6.82
CA TYR A 120 7.76 -3.10 6.87
C TYR A 120 8.27 -2.30 8.07
N GLU A 121 8.71 -2.95 9.15
CA GLU A 121 9.13 -2.24 10.36
C GLU A 121 10.24 -1.22 10.05
N GLY A 122 10.02 0.03 10.49
CA GLY A 122 10.93 1.16 10.26
C GLY A 122 10.92 1.75 8.84
N ARG A 123 10.14 1.18 7.90
CA ARG A 123 10.03 1.71 6.52
C ARG A 123 9.12 2.93 6.48
N SER A 124 9.43 3.84 5.57
CA SER A 124 8.65 5.06 5.36
C SER A 124 7.64 4.89 4.23
N LEU A 125 6.48 5.53 4.35
CA LEU A 125 5.50 5.64 3.26
C LEU A 125 6.02 6.39 2.03
N THR A 126 7.14 7.10 2.16
CA THR A 126 7.79 7.79 1.04
C THR A 126 8.77 6.90 0.28
N GLU A 127 9.09 5.72 0.80
CA GLU A 127 9.93 4.73 0.11
C GLU A 127 9.11 3.96 -0.93
N GLN A 128 9.72 3.69 -2.07
CA GLN A 128 9.13 2.80 -3.08
C GLN A 128 9.49 1.36 -2.74
N ILE A 129 8.49 0.56 -2.38
CA ILE A 129 8.67 -0.86 -2.08
C ILE A 129 8.50 -1.68 -3.36
N ILE A 130 9.52 -2.48 -3.68
CA ILE A 130 9.49 -3.45 -4.78
C ILE A 130 9.58 -4.85 -4.17
N ILE A 131 8.65 -5.72 -4.53
CA ILE A 131 8.64 -7.11 -4.06
C ILE A 131 9.39 -7.99 -5.07
N ASP A 132 10.48 -8.59 -4.64
CA ASP A 132 11.27 -9.52 -5.43
C ASP A 132 10.65 -10.92 -5.35
N THR A 133 10.00 -11.34 -6.42
CA THR A 133 9.36 -12.66 -6.51
C THR A 133 10.26 -13.74 -7.12
N SER A 134 11.42 -13.36 -7.66
CA SER A 134 12.32 -14.23 -8.40
C SER A 134 13.50 -14.77 -7.58
N GLY A 135 13.61 -14.44 -6.30
CA GLY A 135 14.74 -14.84 -5.45
C GLY A 135 16.08 -14.20 -5.84
N SER A 136 16.09 -13.27 -6.78
CA SER A 136 17.23 -12.44 -7.08
C SER A 136 17.30 -11.31 -6.07
N ARG A 137 18.22 -11.39 -5.12
CA ARG A 137 18.58 -10.25 -4.27
C ARG A 137 19.10 -9.13 -5.16
N SER A 138 18.22 -8.25 -5.56
CA SER A 138 18.59 -7.01 -6.21
C SER A 138 19.26 -6.11 -5.15
N GLY A 139 20.47 -5.66 -5.44
CA GLY A 139 21.17 -4.72 -4.59
C GLY A 139 20.39 -3.42 -4.42
N LYS A 140 20.70 -2.67 -3.37
CA LYS A 140 20.15 -1.33 -3.13
C LYS A 140 20.22 -0.50 -4.42
N SER A 141 19.08 0.02 -4.84
CA SER A 141 19.05 1.01 -5.92
C SER A 141 19.91 2.22 -5.57
N PRO A 142 20.62 2.80 -6.54
CA PRO A 142 21.48 3.97 -6.32
C PRO A 142 20.73 5.18 -5.76
N ASP A 143 19.43 5.26 -5.96
CA ASP A 143 18.60 6.43 -5.62
C ASP A 143 18.12 6.49 -4.15
N GLY A 144 18.51 5.54 -3.29
CA GLY A 144 18.25 5.61 -1.84
C GLY A 144 16.79 5.54 -1.39
N ASN A 145 15.83 5.68 -2.30
CA ASN A 145 14.40 5.73 -2.01
C ASN A 145 13.64 4.45 -2.44
N VAL A 146 14.35 3.47 -2.99
CA VAL A 146 13.77 2.18 -3.39
C VAL A 146 14.23 1.10 -2.42
N VAL A 147 13.27 0.34 -1.91
CA VAL A 147 13.50 -0.76 -0.98
C VAL A 147 12.98 -2.05 -1.60
N HIS A 148 13.78 -3.08 -1.57
CA HIS A 148 13.42 -4.40 -2.06
C HIS A 148 13.01 -5.28 -0.89
N PHE A 149 11.80 -5.87 -1.00
CA PHE A 149 11.29 -6.85 -0.06
C PHE A 149 11.43 -8.24 -0.66
N ASP A 150 11.85 -9.18 0.16
CA ASP A 150 11.84 -10.58 -0.24
C ASP A 150 10.38 -11.07 -0.33
N GLY A 151 9.98 -11.51 -1.51
CA GLY A 151 8.68 -12.12 -1.73
C GLY A 151 8.63 -13.55 -1.20
N VAL A 152 7.43 -14.10 -1.09
CA VAL A 152 7.23 -15.49 -0.68
C VAL A 152 7.02 -16.38 -1.89
N SER A 153 7.91 -17.34 -2.11
CA SER A 153 7.79 -18.31 -3.21
C SER A 153 6.46 -19.05 -3.13
N LYS A 154 5.76 -19.20 -4.25
CA LYS A 154 4.44 -19.84 -4.39
C LYS A 154 3.27 -19.02 -3.78
N ALA A 155 3.54 -17.87 -3.16
CA ALA A 155 2.53 -17.00 -2.56
C ALA A 155 2.49 -15.59 -3.19
N THR A 156 3.02 -15.43 -4.40
CA THR A 156 3.20 -14.12 -5.05
C THR A 156 1.93 -13.27 -5.06
N VAL A 157 0.79 -13.84 -5.42
CA VAL A 157 -0.48 -13.10 -5.47
C VAL A 157 -0.90 -12.63 -4.09
N SER A 158 -0.83 -13.51 -3.08
CA SER A 158 -1.18 -13.16 -1.70
C SER A 158 -0.30 -12.05 -1.15
N VAL A 159 1.03 -12.11 -1.34
CA VAL A 159 1.93 -11.05 -0.85
C VAL A 159 1.75 -9.73 -1.58
N LEU A 160 1.43 -9.73 -2.88
CA LEU A 160 1.12 -8.50 -3.62
C LEU A 160 -0.16 -7.85 -3.09
N ILE A 161 -1.22 -8.63 -2.84
CA ILE A 161 -2.48 -8.10 -2.26
C ILE A 161 -2.25 -7.57 -0.84
N ILE A 162 -1.46 -8.26 -0.03
CA ILE A 162 -1.08 -7.81 1.31
C ILE A 162 -0.32 -6.49 1.22
N ASN A 163 0.68 -6.38 0.35
CA ASN A 163 1.41 -5.14 0.12
C ASN A 163 0.48 -3.99 -0.28
N ASP A 164 -0.41 -4.21 -1.24
CA ASP A 164 -1.37 -3.19 -1.67
C ASP A 164 -2.31 -2.78 -0.54
N THR A 165 -2.74 -3.73 0.29
CA THR A 165 -3.58 -3.46 1.46
C THR A 165 -2.84 -2.60 2.49
N VAL A 166 -1.59 -2.95 2.80
CA VAL A 166 -0.74 -2.21 3.75
C VAL A 166 -0.51 -0.79 3.25
N LEU A 167 0.01 -0.63 2.02
CA LEU A 167 0.35 0.68 1.48
C LEU A 167 -0.88 1.56 1.27
N SER A 168 -1.97 1.02 0.69
CA SER A 168 -3.18 1.80 0.46
C SER A 168 -3.85 2.25 1.75
N SER A 169 -3.91 1.39 2.77
CA SER A 169 -4.48 1.75 4.07
C SER A 169 -3.61 2.78 4.79
N ALA A 170 -2.29 2.57 4.83
CA ALA A 170 -1.36 3.48 5.47
C ALA A 170 -1.37 4.87 4.83
N LEU A 171 -1.41 4.93 3.49
CA LEU A 171 -1.48 6.20 2.77
C LEU A 171 -2.79 6.95 3.05
N LYS A 172 -3.94 6.23 3.14
CA LYS A 172 -5.22 6.83 3.52
C LYS A 172 -5.19 7.41 4.94
N VAL A 173 -4.59 6.67 5.90
CA VAL A 173 -4.42 7.15 7.28
C VAL A 173 -3.49 8.37 7.31
N ALA A 174 -2.34 8.30 6.66
CA ALA A 174 -1.37 9.38 6.62
C ALA A 174 -1.99 10.67 6.04
N ARG A 175 -2.68 10.58 4.91
CA ARG A 175 -3.37 11.73 4.27
C ARG A 175 -4.42 12.37 5.17
N LYS A 176 -5.07 11.57 6.02
CA LYS A 176 -6.15 12.05 6.88
C LYS A 176 -5.66 12.58 8.22
N LYS A 177 -4.55 12.02 8.76
CA LYS A 177 -4.15 12.23 10.15
C LYS A 177 -2.73 12.79 10.34
N LEU A 178 -1.83 12.67 9.33
CA LEU A 178 -0.45 13.09 9.48
C LEU A 178 -0.17 14.38 8.72
N ALA A 179 0.56 15.29 9.37
CA ALA A 179 1.07 16.49 8.70
C ALA A 179 2.10 16.10 7.62
N GLY A 180 2.07 16.79 6.48
CA GLY A 180 2.98 16.52 5.36
C GLY A 180 2.52 15.46 4.37
N PHE A 181 1.43 14.72 4.65
CA PHE A 181 0.80 13.76 3.75
C PHE A 181 -0.53 14.26 3.17
N THR A 182 -0.94 15.46 3.51
CA THR A 182 -2.14 16.09 2.94
C THR A 182 -2.01 16.10 1.42
N GLN A 183 -2.98 15.48 0.75
CA GLN A 183 -3.05 15.54 -0.69
C GLN A 183 -3.29 17.01 -1.06
N GLU A 184 -2.37 17.61 -1.82
CA GLU A 184 -2.69 18.86 -2.50
C GLU A 184 -3.98 18.66 -3.27
N ALA A 185 -4.83 19.71 -3.29
CA ALA A 185 -6.10 19.64 -3.99
C ALA A 185 -5.86 19.05 -5.39
N PRO A 186 -6.66 18.05 -5.82
CA PRO A 186 -6.41 17.39 -7.10
C PRO A 186 -6.31 18.45 -8.18
N THR A 187 -5.21 18.43 -8.91
CA THR A 187 -4.99 19.34 -10.03
C THR A 187 -6.16 19.17 -10.99
N ARG A 188 -7.03 20.16 -11.08
CA ARG A 188 -8.12 20.15 -12.06
C ARG A 188 -7.58 20.73 -13.36
N ALA A 189 -7.88 20.06 -14.46
CA ALA A 189 -7.64 20.64 -15.77
C ALA A 189 -8.39 21.98 -15.84
N LYS A 190 -7.69 23.06 -16.21
CA LYS A 190 -8.31 24.34 -16.49
C LYS A 190 -9.02 24.21 -17.84
N THR A 191 -10.29 23.86 -17.80
CA THR A 191 -11.12 23.64 -18.99
C THR A 191 -11.38 24.93 -19.78
N ASP A 192 -11.14 26.08 -19.15
CA ASP A 192 -11.24 27.42 -19.73
C ASP A 192 -9.94 27.90 -20.39
N LEU A 193 -8.85 27.17 -20.24
CA LEU A 193 -7.57 27.48 -20.83
C LEU A 193 -7.26 26.52 -21.98
N TYR A 194 -7.63 26.93 -23.20
CA TYR A 194 -7.19 26.23 -24.40
C TYR A 194 -5.94 26.91 -24.98
N GLN A 195 -4.82 26.21 -24.94
CA GLN A 195 -3.57 26.65 -25.55
C GLN A 195 -3.23 25.68 -26.68
N PRO A 196 -3.41 26.07 -27.95
CA PRO A 196 -3.03 25.23 -29.06
C PRO A 196 -1.51 25.13 -29.12
N LEU A 197 -1.00 23.92 -28.90
CA LEU A 197 0.43 23.59 -28.98
C LEU A 197 0.67 22.77 -30.24
N SER A 198 1.76 23.06 -30.94
CA SER A 198 2.24 22.20 -32.02
C SER A 198 2.80 20.89 -31.44
N TRP A 199 2.85 19.85 -32.29
CA TRP A 199 3.45 18.56 -31.91
C TRP A 199 4.86 18.72 -31.34
N ALA A 200 5.70 19.54 -31.98
CA ALA A 200 7.05 19.82 -31.51
C ALA A 200 7.07 20.47 -30.10
N GLN A 201 6.15 21.41 -29.85
CA GLN A 201 6.01 22.07 -28.52
C GLN A 201 5.51 21.11 -27.44
N LEU A 202 4.68 20.13 -27.80
CA LEU A 202 4.21 19.09 -26.84
C LEU A 202 5.38 18.21 -26.40
N ILE A 203 6.27 17.84 -27.32
CA ILE A 203 7.49 17.07 -27.03
C ILE A 203 8.47 17.92 -26.22
N GLU A 204 8.77 19.14 -26.68
CA GLU A 204 9.75 20.04 -26.04
C GLU A 204 9.36 20.38 -24.59
N ARG A 205 8.06 20.55 -24.31
CA ARG A 205 7.54 20.83 -22.96
C ARG A 205 7.36 19.58 -22.10
N GLY A 206 7.65 18.39 -22.64
CA GLY A 206 7.54 17.13 -21.91
C GLY A 206 6.10 16.64 -21.70
N TYR A 207 5.10 17.19 -22.40
CA TYR A 207 3.72 16.68 -22.37
C TYR A 207 3.59 15.36 -23.12
N ILE A 208 4.47 15.14 -24.11
CA ILE A 208 4.59 13.88 -24.84
C ILE A 208 6.03 13.41 -24.69
N GLY A 209 6.21 12.22 -24.10
CA GLY A 209 7.46 11.51 -24.11
C GLY A 209 7.72 10.92 -25.49
N HIS A 210 8.97 10.98 -25.94
CA HIS A 210 9.40 10.46 -27.23
C HIS A 210 10.57 9.51 -27.02
N TRP A 211 10.42 8.28 -27.45
CA TRP A 211 11.48 7.28 -27.38
C TRP A 211 11.79 6.72 -28.76
N ARG A 212 13.05 6.81 -29.16
CA ARG A 212 13.59 6.29 -30.41
C ARG A 212 14.35 5.00 -30.17
N ILE A 213 14.02 3.96 -30.89
CA ILE A 213 14.70 2.68 -30.85
C ILE A 213 15.48 2.54 -32.14
N SER A 214 16.80 2.49 -32.04
CA SER A 214 17.67 2.31 -33.22
C SER A 214 17.75 0.84 -33.63
N SER A 215 17.98 0.61 -34.94
CA SER A 215 18.23 -0.74 -35.46
C SER A 215 19.37 -1.43 -34.73
N ALA A 216 20.48 -0.72 -34.45
CA ALA A 216 21.61 -1.26 -33.69
C ALA A 216 21.24 -1.72 -32.27
N ALA A 217 20.32 -1.03 -31.59
CA ALA A 217 19.86 -1.44 -30.27
C ALA A 217 19.01 -2.74 -30.33
N ILE A 218 18.26 -2.92 -31.41
CA ILE A 218 17.49 -4.14 -31.64
C ILE A 218 18.45 -5.30 -32.00
N GLU A 219 19.39 -5.10 -32.91
CA GLU A 219 20.38 -6.11 -33.29
C GLU A 219 21.21 -6.58 -32.09
N GLN A 220 21.60 -5.64 -31.22
CA GLN A 220 22.32 -5.99 -30.00
C GLN A 220 21.45 -6.89 -29.07
N LYS A 221 20.15 -6.66 -29.01
CA LYS A 221 19.22 -7.48 -28.23
C LYS A 221 18.98 -8.85 -28.85
N LEU A 222 18.87 -8.93 -30.17
CA LEU A 222 18.65 -10.16 -30.92
C LEU A 222 19.93 -11.01 -31.03
N GLY A 223 21.11 -10.40 -30.95
CA GLY A 223 22.39 -11.06 -31.13
C GLY A 223 22.73 -11.36 -32.60
N SER A 224 21.94 -10.81 -33.54
CA SER A 224 22.12 -10.99 -35.01
C SER A 224 21.58 -9.76 -35.76
N PRO A 225 22.06 -9.52 -36.99
CA PRO A 225 21.62 -8.41 -37.83
C PRO A 225 20.13 -8.52 -38.19
N LEU A 226 19.45 -7.37 -38.34
CA LEU A 226 18.03 -7.32 -38.75
C LEU A 226 17.77 -7.96 -40.11
N VAL A 227 18.76 -7.99 -41.01
CA VAL A 227 18.64 -8.62 -42.33
C VAL A 227 18.34 -10.13 -42.24
N ASP A 228 18.66 -10.77 -41.12
CA ASP A 228 18.34 -12.18 -40.86
C ASP A 228 16.86 -12.42 -40.53
N TYR A 229 16.09 -11.35 -40.36
CA TYR A 229 14.66 -11.36 -40.04
C TYR A 229 13.86 -10.66 -41.14
N PRO A 230 13.56 -11.32 -42.25
CA PRO A 230 12.90 -10.72 -43.41
C PRO A 230 11.47 -10.22 -43.12
N GLU A 231 10.84 -10.73 -42.06
CA GLU A 231 9.55 -10.27 -41.57
C GLU A 231 9.61 -8.97 -40.72
N ALA A 232 10.80 -8.57 -40.28
CA ALA A 232 10.99 -7.34 -39.55
C ALA A 232 11.04 -6.14 -40.51
N SER A 233 10.52 -5.01 -40.05
CA SER A 233 10.67 -3.74 -40.77
C SER A 233 12.16 -3.40 -40.92
N GLN A 234 12.57 -3.07 -42.11
CA GLN A 234 13.94 -2.64 -42.44
C GLN A 234 13.90 -1.13 -42.69
N PRO A 235 14.18 -0.29 -41.67
CA PRO A 235 14.15 1.16 -41.86
C PRO A 235 15.30 1.61 -42.77
N ASP A 236 15.09 2.74 -43.45
CA ASP A 236 16.15 3.36 -44.27
C ASP A 236 17.37 3.75 -43.42
N PRO A 237 18.58 3.84 -44.03
CA PRO A 237 19.76 4.23 -43.31
C PRO A 237 19.60 5.59 -42.61
N GLY A 238 19.73 5.60 -41.29
CA GLY A 238 19.56 6.78 -40.43
C GLY A 238 18.18 6.99 -39.83
N GLU A 239 17.19 6.18 -40.24
CA GLU A 239 15.90 6.16 -39.60
C GLU A 239 15.88 5.24 -38.36
N PRO A 240 15.10 5.55 -37.34
CA PRO A 240 14.92 4.67 -36.19
C PRO A 240 14.12 3.43 -36.59
N PHE A 241 14.43 2.29 -35.98
CA PHE A 241 13.65 1.06 -36.13
C PHE A 241 12.20 1.24 -35.69
N ALA A 242 11.99 1.98 -34.60
CA ALA A 242 10.68 2.36 -34.12
C ALA A 242 10.74 3.68 -33.36
N GLU A 243 9.65 4.44 -33.42
CA GLU A 243 9.43 5.62 -32.59
C GLU A 243 8.17 5.42 -31.75
N LEU A 244 8.29 5.63 -30.44
CA LEU A 244 7.19 5.54 -29.49
C LEU A 244 6.92 6.92 -28.90
N PHE A 245 5.65 7.33 -28.94
CA PHE A 245 5.17 8.55 -28.31
C PHE A 245 4.18 8.17 -27.23
N PHE A 246 4.33 8.75 -26.06
CA PHE A 246 3.43 8.51 -24.93
C PHE A 246 3.17 9.79 -24.16
N GLY A 247 1.96 9.94 -23.66
CA GLY A 247 1.55 11.10 -22.88
C GLY A 247 0.43 10.74 -21.92
N TYR A 248 0.25 11.55 -20.88
CA TYR A 248 -0.89 11.43 -19.99
C TYR A 248 -2.09 12.10 -20.65
N ILE A 249 -3.14 11.31 -20.87
CA ILE A 249 -4.46 11.83 -21.23
C ILE A 249 -5.23 11.92 -19.92
N ASN A 250 -5.36 13.13 -19.38
CA ASN A 250 -6.27 13.38 -18.27
C ASN A 250 -7.69 13.41 -18.84
N ALA A 251 -8.42 12.33 -18.60
CA ALA A 251 -9.86 12.29 -18.85
C ALA A 251 -10.62 12.97 -17.70
#